data_a9f7f3562f75bacc0f5c33046838c77a
#
_entry.id   a9f7f3562f75bacc0f5c33046838c77a
#
_cell.length_a   1.000
_cell.length_b   1.000
_cell.length_c   1.000
_cell.angle_alpha   90.00
_cell.angle_beta   90.00
_cell.angle_gamma   90.00
#
_symmetry.space_group_name_H-M   'P 1'
#
loop_
_entity.id
_entity.type
_entity.pdbx_description
1 polymer ?
#
loop_
_entity_poly.entity_id
_entity_poly.type
_entity_poly.pdbx_seq_one_letter_code
_entity_poly.pdbx_strand_id
1 'polypeptide(L)'
;MTPLQMKYFDAVCRFQNISKAAAYLHISQPTITVAIQSLEGELGIKLFYRNGKHLLLTQEGSVIWDKVASILSHIEQLEKEIRDVAHNKNHIRLGVPLQIGVKLLPKLFNEFKALHPEINLEICEAGGIEALQLIERDELDMAITNYDNNFSDNLSYKKICENEICFCTNPLNPLSTKEFITPKDLADEKLVMLSGGFFINRVINNMLHNDVITPKVLLYTSQLHTIKNMVNHAFCSTFLMRQAIKKEDNIVVIPIKPAYFINSGIVMKKGKPIYSDEQALLDFLKNSYAKQVEK
;
A
#
# COMPACT_ATOMS: atom_id res chain seq x y z
N MET A 1 10.38 28.72 18.40
CA MET A 1 10.08 27.25 18.42
C MET A 1 11.19 26.48 17.73
N THR A 2 11.86 25.55 18.41
CA THR A 2 12.95 24.70 17.89
C THR A 2 12.45 23.32 17.46
N PRO A 3 13.18 22.56 16.61
CA PRO A 3 12.83 21.19 16.27
C PRO A 3 12.67 20.26 17.50
N LEU A 4 13.46 20.48 18.52
CA LEU A 4 13.39 19.71 19.77
C LEU A 4 12.09 20.02 20.53
N GLN A 5 11.71 21.30 20.63
CA GLN A 5 10.41 21.68 21.22
C GLN A 5 9.23 21.13 20.41
N MET A 6 9.35 21.06 19.07
CA MET A 6 8.33 20.41 18.21
C MET A 6 8.18 18.92 18.53
N LYS A 7 9.31 18.17 18.68
CA LYS A 7 9.29 16.76 19.06
C LYS A 7 8.65 16.55 20.43
N TYR A 8 8.93 17.40 21.40
CA TYR A 8 8.34 17.32 22.73
C TYR A 8 6.84 17.62 22.70
N PHE A 9 6.45 18.63 21.96
CA PHE A 9 5.04 19.00 21.78
C PHE A 9 4.25 17.87 21.10
N ASP A 10 4.75 17.34 20.00
CA ASP A 10 4.12 16.21 19.28
C ASP A 10 3.94 14.98 20.19
N ALA A 11 4.97 14.60 20.94
CA ALA A 11 4.88 13.49 21.88
C ALA A 11 3.80 13.72 22.94
N VAL A 12 3.71 14.94 23.50
CA VAL A 12 2.66 15.26 24.48
C VAL A 12 1.27 15.20 23.86
N CYS A 13 1.11 15.65 22.62
CA CYS A 13 -0.15 15.56 21.88
C CYS A 13 -0.60 14.12 21.68
N ARG A 14 0.30 13.24 21.22
CA ARG A 14 0.03 11.82 20.98
C ARG A 14 -0.35 11.06 22.23
N PHE A 15 0.39 11.28 23.31
CA PHE A 15 0.17 10.53 24.57
C PHE A 15 -0.85 11.18 25.50
N GLN A 16 -1.21 12.45 25.29
CA GLN A 16 -2.07 13.26 26.17
C GLN A 16 -1.65 13.18 27.66
N ASN A 17 -0.37 12.92 27.86
CA ASN A 17 0.25 12.67 29.18
C ASN A 17 1.73 12.96 29.15
N ILE A 18 2.18 13.92 29.96
CA ILE A 18 3.58 14.37 30.01
C ILE A 18 4.51 13.23 30.45
N SER A 19 4.11 12.43 31.44
CA SER A 19 4.95 11.34 31.96
C SER A 19 5.15 10.23 30.91
N LYS A 20 4.10 9.87 30.15
CA LYS A 20 4.19 8.90 29.06
C LYS A 20 5.03 9.45 27.90
N ALA A 21 4.88 10.71 27.55
CA ALA A 21 5.68 11.38 26.53
C ALA A 21 7.17 11.41 26.93
N ALA A 22 7.45 11.71 28.21
CA ALA A 22 8.82 11.69 28.75
C ALA A 22 9.46 10.29 28.69
N ALA A 23 8.70 9.26 29.08
CA ALA A 23 9.15 7.87 28.98
C ALA A 23 9.42 7.46 27.53
N TYR A 24 8.55 7.82 26.60
CA TYR A 24 8.71 7.56 25.16
C TYR A 24 9.98 8.23 24.59
N LEU A 25 10.26 9.46 25.00
CA LEU A 25 11.43 10.23 24.56
C LEU A 25 12.71 9.95 25.36
N HIS A 26 12.65 9.05 26.36
CA HIS A 26 13.76 8.72 27.26
C HIS A 26 14.36 9.95 27.99
N ILE A 27 13.50 10.87 28.42
CA ILE A 27 13.89 12.08 29.13
C ILE A 27 13.05 12.28 30.41
N SER A 28 13.45 13.25 31.25
CA SER A 28 12.72 13.54 32.49
C SER A 28 11.40 14.31 32.22
N GLN A 29 10.37 14.05 33.02
CA GLN A 29 9.11 14.77 32.95
C GLN A 29 9.26 16.30 33.15
N PRO A 30 10.10 16.81 34.08
CA PRO A 30 10.36 18.25 34.20
C PRO A 30 10.90 18.87 32.93
N THR A 31 11.76 18.17 32.19
CA THR A 31 12.31 18.66 30.89
C THR A 31 11.21 18.96 29.89
N ILE A 32 10.26 18.05 29.70
CA ILE A 32 9.11 18.30 28.80
C ILE A 32 8.24 19.43 29.33
N THR A 33 7.97 19.45 30.64
CA THR A 33 7.11 20.47 31.24
C THR A 33 7.67 21.86 31.00
N VAL A 34 8.96 22.06 31.25
CA VAL A 34 9.63 23.35 31.01
C VAL A 34 9.63 23.71 29.52
N ALA A 35 9.88 22.73 28.65
CA ALA A 35 9.89 22.98 27.21
C ALA A 35 8.51 23.41 26.69
N ILE A 36 7.42 22.76 27.14
CA ILE A 36 6.04 23.15 26.75
C ILE A 36 5.70 24.54 27.31
N GLN A 37 6.04 24.83 28.57
CA GLN A 37 5.81 26.15 29.16
C GLN A 37 6.57 27.24 28.43
N SER A 38 7.84 26.99 28.08
CA SER A 38 8.66 27.89 27.28
C SER A 38 8.05 28.13 25.91
N LEU A 39 7.55 27.08 25.25
CA LEU A 39 6.88 27.16 23.94
C LEU A 39 5.58 27.99 24.04
N GLU A 40 4.75 27.74 25.03
CA GLU A 40 3.53 28.54 25.26
C GLU A 40 3.87 30.01 25.54
N GLY A 41 4.92 30.26 26.32
CA GLY A 41 5.40 31.64 26.58
C GLY A 41 5.92 32.35 25.34
N GLU A 42 6.68 31.64 24.48
CA GLU A 42 7.17 32.17 23.20
C GLU A 42 6.04 32.50 22.23
N LEU A 43 5.02 31.63 22.17
CA LEU A 43 3.89 31.80 21.26
C LEU A 43 2.80 32.74 21.80
N GLY A 44 2.82 33.04 23.10
CA GLY A 44 1.80 33.86 23.76
C GLY A 44 0.44 33.20 23.87
N ILE A 45 0.34 31.88 23.68
CA ILE A 45 -0.91 31.11 23.71
C ILE A 45 -0.76 29.87 24.56
N LYS A 46 -1.91 29.34 25.04
CA LYS A 46 -1.95 28.03 25.69
C LYS A 46 -2.18 26.94 24.66
N LEU A 47 -1.30 25.93 24.68
CA LEU A 47 -1.41 24.76 23.80
C LEU A 47 -2.21 23.63 24.43
N PHE A 48 -2.18 23.57 25.77
CA PHE A 48 -2.89 22.55 26.53
C PHE A 48 -3.70 23.17 27.68
N TYR A 49 -4.78 22.50 28.03
CA TYR A 49 -5.54 22.75 29.26
C TYR A 49 -5.73 21.44 30.02
N ARG A 50 -5.95 21.53 31.34
CA ARG A 50 -6.22 20.37 32.18
C ARG A 50 -7.71 20.17 32.35
N ASN A 51 -8.18 18.96 32.10
CA ASN A 51 -9.53 18.51 32.43
C ASN A 51 -9.40 17.32 33.41
N GLY A 52 -9.44 17.60 34.71
CA GLY A 52 -9.18 16.61 35.74
C GLY A 52 -7.75 16.07 35.68
N LYS A 53 -7.61 14.77 35.44
CA LYS A 53 -6.32 14.08 35.28
C LYS A 53 -5.79 14.06 33.84
N HIS A 54 -6.57 14.55 32.87
CA HIS A 54 -6.20 14.54 31.45
C HIS A 54 -5.65 15.89 31.01
N LEU A 55 -4.66 15.83 30.13
CA LEU A 55 -4.10 16.96 29.43
C LEU A 55 -4.69 16.97 28.01
N LEU A 56 -5.45 18.01 27.68
CA LEU A 56 -6.13 18.14 26.40
C LEU A 56 -5.59 19.32 25.62
N LEU A 57 -5.59 19.22 24.28
CA LEU A 57 -5.20 20.31 23.39
C LEU A 57 -6.27 21.42 23.43
N THR A 58 -5.81 22.66 23.34
CA THR A 58 -6.66 23.80 23.00
C THR A 58 -6.98 23.78 21.51
N GLN A 59 -7.90 24.63 21.06
CA GLN A 59 -8.17 24.78 19.63
C GLN A 59 -6.91 25.28 18.88
N GLU A 60 -6.20 26.24 19.43
CA GLU A 60 -4.94 26.75 18.93
C GLU A 60 -3.87 25.65 18.93
N GLY A 61 -3.78 24.86 19.99
CA GLY A 61 -2.88 23.72 20.10
C GLY A 61 -3.11 22.69 18.99
N SER A 62 -4.36 22.40 18.65
CA SER A 62 -4.69 21.46 17.56
C SER A 62 -4.20 21.97 16.20
N VAL A 63 -4.46 23.24 15.89
CA VAL A 63 -4.00 23.87 14.63
C VAL A 63 -2.48 23.83 14.52
N ILE A 64 -1.78 24.12 15.63
CA ILE A 64 -0.31 24.11 15.66
C ILE A 64 0.21 22.67 15.54
N TRP A 65 -0.45 21.69 16.17
CA TRP A 65 -0.02 20.29 16.10
C TRP A 65 -0.02 19.76 14.67
N ASP A 66 -1.07 20.03 13.87
CA ASP A 66 -1.12 19.63 12.46
C ASP A 66 0.07 20.18 11.66
N LYS A 67 0.44 21.45 11.91
CA LYS A 67 1.61 22.07 11.25
C LYS A 67 2.94 21.48 11.75
N VAL A 68 3.06 21.26 13.05
CA VAL A 68 4.26 20.67 13.66
C VAL A 68 4.46 19.24 13.18
N ALA A 69 3.41 18.42 13.13
CA ALA A 69 3.48 17.06 12.61
C ALA A 69 3.98 17.04 11.15
N SER A 70 3.49 17.94 10.31
CA SER A 70 3.95 18.10 8.92
C SER A 70 5.44 18.47 8.86
N ILE A 71 5.89 19.44 9.67
CA ILE A 71 7.30 19.86 9.69
C ILE A 71 8.21 18.71 10.17
N LEU A 72 7.83 18.00 11.23
CA LEU A 72 8.59 16.87 11.74
C LEU A 72 8.73 15.76 10.69
N SER A 73 7.66 15.46 9.96
CA SER A 73 7.71 14.52 8.84
C SER A 73 8.70 14.95 7.75
N HIS A 74 8.74 16.24 7.39
CA HIS A 74 9.72 16.74 6.42
C HIS A 74 11.16 16.69 6.95
N ILE A 75 11.38 16.91 8.25
CA ILE A 75 12.71 16.77 8.86
C ILE A 75 13.18 15.33 8.80
N GLU A 76 12.32 14.37 9.17
CA GLU A 76 12.63 12.93 9.08
C GLU A 76 12.94 12.51 7.64
N GLN A 77 12.17 13.04 6.68
CA GLN A 77 12.40 12.82 5.26
C GLN A 77 13.78 13.38 4.82
N LEU A 78 14.12 14.60 5.21
CA LEU A 78 15.42 15.21 4.89
C LEU A 78 16.58 14.42 5.50
N GLU A 79 16.48 14.01 6.77
CA GLU A 79 17.48 13.18 7.43
C GLU A 79 17.70 11.85 6.71
N LYS A 80 16.61 11.27 6.14
CA LYS A 80 16.65 10.05 5.34
C LYS A 80 17.33 10.30 3.98
N GLU A 81 16.94 11.38 3.27
CA GLU A 81 17.56 11.77 2.00
C GLU A 81 19.05 12.03 2.14
N ILE A 82 19.48 12.68 3.24
CA ILE A 82 20.90 12.89 3.55
C ILE A 82 21.62 11.55 3.74
N ARG A 83 21.02 10.61 4.47
CA ARG A 83 21.59 9.26 4.64
C ARG A 83 21.67 8.53 3.29
N ASP A 84 20.63 8.61 2.48
CA ASP A 84 20.59 8.00 1.15
C ASP A 84 21.71 8.55 0.24
N VAL A 85 21.94 9.85 0.27
CA VAL A 85 23.03 10.52 -0.50
C VAL A 85 24.41 10.15 0.06
N ALA A 86 24.57 10.10 1.39
CA ALA A 86 25.87 9.86 2.03
C ALA A 86 26.37 8.41 1.87
N HIS A 87 25.49 7.42 1.63
CA HIS A 87 25.83 6.00 1.65
C HIS A 87 25.80 5.33 0.27
N ASN A 88 25.82 6.09 -0.87
CA ASN A 88 25.62 5.50 -2.20
C ASN A 88 24.57 4.39 -2.08
N LYS A 89 23.32 4.73 -2.23
CA LYS A 89 22.16 3.95 -1.81
C LYS A 89 22.16 2.53 -2.42
N ASN A 90 22.73 1.58 -1.74
CA ASN A 90 22.67 0.16 -2.08
C ASN A 90 21.48 -0.53 -1.37
N HIS A 91 20.38 0.18 -1.16
CA HIS A 91 19.20 -0.33 -0.45
C HIS A 91 17.93 0.18 -1.09
N ILE A 92 17.09 -0.74 -1.55
CA ILE A 92 15.82 -0.43 -2.20
C ILE A 92 14.69 -1.07 -1.40
N ARG A 93 13.72 -0.25 -0.97
CA ARG A 93 12.47 -0.70 -0.35
C ARG A 93 11.42 -0.84 -1.44
N LEU A 94 11.12 -2.09 -1.76
CA LEU A 94 10.24 -2.45 -2.87
C LEU A 94 8.92 -2.99 -2.36
N GLY A 95 7.82 -2.30 -2.68
CA GLY A 95 6.47 -2.79 -2.46
C GLY A 95 6.06 -3.81 -3.54
N VAL A 96 5.56 -4.97 -3.11
CA VAL A 96 5.09 -6.02 -4.03
C VAL A 96 3.81 -6.65 -3.49
N PRO A 97 2.67 -6.54 -4.18
CA PRO A 97 1.46 -7.27 -3.81
C PRO A 97 1.63 -8.77 -3.96
N LEU A 98 1.02 -9.54 -3.05
CA LEU A 98 1.09 -11.00 -2.99
C LEU A 98 0.93 -11.71 -4.34
N GLN A 99 -0.03 -11.29 -5.16
CA GLN A 99 -0.29 -11.93 -6.47
C GLN A 99 0.87 -11.74 -7.46
N ILE A 100 1.52 -10.60 -7.41
CA ILE A 100 2.69 -10.27 -8.26
C ILE A 100 3.94 -10.96 -7.67
N GLY A 101 4.07 -10.94 -6.34
CA GLY A 101 5.20 -11.51 -5.60
C GLY A 101 5.47 -12.97 -5.92
N VAL A 102 4.44 -13.80 -6.05
CA VAL A 102 4.58 -15.25 -6.34
C VAL A 102 5.48 -15.53 -7.55
N LYS A 103 5.40 -14.71 -8.60
CA LYS A 103 6.23 -14.88 -9.82
C LYS A 103 7.49 -14.01 -9.80
N LEU A 104 7.41 -12.84 -9.18
CA LEU A 104 8.46 -11.84 -9.24
C LEU A 104 9.59 -12.11 -8.24
N LEU A 105 9.27 -12.46 -6.98
CA LEU A 105 10.28 -12.61 -5.94
C LEU A 105 11.33 -13.67 -6.27
N PRO A 106 10.98 -14.88 -6.77
CA PRO A 106 11.99 -15.85 -7.17
C PRO A 106 12.96 -15.30 -8.23
N LYS A 107 12.47 -14.49 -9.18
CA LYS A 107 13.34 -13.87 -10.19
C LYS A 107 14.25 -12.78 -9.60
N LEU A 108 13.71 -11.96 -8.71
CA LEU A 108 14.50 -10.93 -8.03
C LEU A 108 15.64 -11.55 -7.23
N PHE A 109 15.36 -12.60 -6.46
CA PHE A 109 16.39 -13.24 -5.64
C PHE A 109 17.37 -14.12 -6.43
N ASN A 110 16.94 -14.77 -7.50
CA ASN A 110 17.80 -15.65 -8.29
C ASN A 110 18.56 -14.91 -9.39
N GLU A 111 17.94 -13.93 -10.07
CA GLU A 111 18.54 -13.28 -11.23
C GLU A 111 19.09 -11.89 -10.89
N PHE A 112 18.26 -11.00 -10.31
CA PHE A 112 18.69 -9.63 -10.00
C PHE A 112 19.78 -9.60 -8.93
N LYS A 113 19.62 -10.36 -7.83
CA LYS A 113 20.63 -10.44 -6.76
C LYS A 113 21.93 -11.11 -7.19
N ALA A 114 21.90 -11.97 -8.21
CA ALA A 114 23.13 -12.54 -8.80
C ALA A 114 23.90 -11.50 -9.65
N LEU A 115 23.18 -10.57 -10.30
CA LEU A 115 23.77 -9.48 -11.08
C LEU A 115 24.21 -8.31 -10.21
N HIS A 116 23.51 -8.06 -9.10
CA HIS A 116 23.70 -6.92 -8.20
C HIS A 116 23.76 -7.39 -6.76
N PRO A 117 24.79 -8.15 -6.34
CA PRO A 117 24.91 -8.69 -4.99
C PRO A 117 25.02 -7.59 -3.91
N GLU A 118 25.55 -6.42 -4.29
CA GLU A 118 25.71 -5.24 -3.41
C GLU A 118 24.39 -4.56 -3.06
N ILE A 119 23.34 -4.69 -3.91
CA ILE A 119 22.05 -4.01 -3.68
C ILE A 119 21.22 -4.82 -2.69
N ASN A 120 20.91 -4.24 -1.55
CA ASN A 120 19.99 -4.82 -0.56
C ASN A 120 18.53 -4.50 -0.95
N LEU A 121 17.72 -5.55 -1.10
CA LEU A 121 16.29 -5.43 -1.36
C LEU A 121 15.52 -5.68 -0.07
N GLU A 122 14.81 -4.67 0.39
CA GLU A 122 13.80 -4.79 1.45
C GLU A 122 12.43 -4.91 0.79
N ILE A 123 11.83 -6.09 0.91
CA ILE A 123 10.53 -6.38 0.29
C ILE A 123 9.40 -6.12 1.29
N CYS A 124 8.46 -5.29 0.91
CA CYS A 124 7.23 -5.04 1.65
C CYS A 124 6.04 -5.64 0.87
N GLU A 125 5.43 -6.67 1.44
CA GLU A 125 4.19 -7.22 0.90
C GLU A 125 3.01 -6.37 1.36
N ALA A 126 2.49 -5.54 0.45
CA ALA A 126 1.37 -4.64 0.71
C ALA A 126 0.32 -4.73 -0.41
N GLY A 127 -0.93 -4.44 -0.10
CA GLY A 127 -1.96 -4.24 -1.12
C GLY A 127 -1.62 -3.03 -1.99
N GLY A 128 -2.11 -3.03 -3.25
CA GLY A 128 -1.73 -1.96 -4.18
C GLY A 128 -2.06 -0.55 -3.68
N ILE A 129 -3.21 -0.36 -3.04
CA ILE A 129 -3.60 0.94 -2.48
C ILE A 129 -2.67 1.36 -1.34
N GLU A 130 -2.34 0.43 -0.46
CA GLU A 130 -1.42 0.64 0.65
C GLU A 130 0.00 0.95 0.15
N ALA A 131 0.48 0.21 -0.86
CA ALA A 131 1.79 0.46 -1.47
C ALA A 131 1.92 1.88 -2.04
N LEU A 132 0.86 2.43 -2.67
CA LEU A 132 0.86 3.82 -3.14
C LEU A 132 0.98 4.81 -1.98
N GLN A 133 0.26 4.59 -0.87
CA GLN A 133 0.36 5.43 0.31
C GLN A 133 1.75 5.39 0.96
N LEU A 134 2.38 4.21 1.01
CA LEU A 134 3.74 4.04 1.53
C LEU A 134 4.77 4.78 0.66
N ILE A 135 4.61 4.80 -0.67
CA ILE A 135 5.45 5.60 -1.57
C ILE A 135 5.26 7.10 -1.30
N GLU A 136 4.03 7.57 -1.16
CA GLU A 136 3.75 8.99 -0.88
C GLU A 136 4.36 9.45 0.45
N ARG A 137 4.44 8.55 1.45
CA ARG A 137 5.06 8.79 2.76
C ARG A 137 6.57 8.54 2.79
N ASP A 138 7.20 8.23 1.65
CA ASP A 138 8.62 7.85 1.54
C ASP A 138 9.01 6.61 2.37
N GLU A 139 8.05 5.77 2.71
CA GLU A 139 8.29 4.49 3.38
C GLU A 139 8.72 3.39 2.39
N LEU A 140 8.34 3.54 1.10
CA LEU A 140 8.83 2.75 -0.02
C LEU A 140 9.51 3.64 -1.06
N ASP A 141 10.49 3.10 -1.76
CA ASP A 141 11.17 3.79 -2.87
C ASP A 141 10.42 3.58 -4.18
N MET A 142 9.93 2.37 -4.38
CA MET A 142 9.07 2.01 -5.51
C MET A 142 8.15 0.85 -5.15
N ALA A 143 7.13 0.63 -5.98
CA ALA A 143 6.31 -0.57 -5.92
C ALA A 143 6.02 -1.11 -7.31
N ILE A 144 5.95 -2.43 -7.42
CA ILE A 144 5.38 -3.10 -8.59
C ILE A 144 3.98 -3.47 -8.20
N THR A 145 2.99 -2.76 -8.70
CA THR A 145 1.62 -2.94 -8.24
C THR A 145 0.62 -2.82 -9.37
N ASN A 146 -0.59 -3.25 -9.08
CA ASN A 146 -1.74 -2.91 -9.89
C ASN A 146 -2.23 -1.51 -9.53
N TYR A 147 -2.76 -0.81 -10.52
CA TYR A 147 -3.40 0.49 -10.35
C TYR A 147 -4.49 0.69 -11.40
N ASP A 148 -5.44 1.54 -11.11
CA ASP A 148 -6.47 1.98 -12.04
C ASP A 148 -6.10 3.34 -12.68
N ASN A 149 -7.00 3.90 -13.46
CA ASN A 149 -6.79 5.18 -14.14
C ASN A 149 -6.95 6.40 -13.22
N ASN A 150 -7.14 6.19 -11.92
CA ASN A 150 -7.23 7.27 -10.93
C ASN A 150 -5.83 7.58 -10.38
N PHE A 151 -5.07 8.38 -11.12
CA PHE A 151 -3.68 8.70 -10.83
C PHE A 151 -3.57 9.77 -9.74
N SER A 152 -2.60 9.59 -8.84
CA SER A 152 -2.15 10.65 -7.93
C SER A 152 -1.16 11.56 -8.64
N ASP A 153 -1.31 12.88 -8.49
CA ASP A 153 -0.39 13.87 -9.08
C ASP A 153 1.03 13.77 -8.49
N ASN A 154 1.16 13.18 -7.30
CA ASN A 154 2.44 13.01 -6.59
C ASN A 154 3.21 11.76 -7.01
N LEU A 155 2.60 10.88 -7.81
CA LEU A 155 3.18 9.61 -8.20
C LEU A 155 3.47 9.54 -9.70
N SER A 156 4.52 8.82 -10.05
CA SER A 156 4.90 8.48 -11.43
C SER A 156 4.58 7.01 -11.69
N TYR A 157 3.86 6.73 -12.76
CA TYR A 157 3.39 5.41 -13.14
C TYR A 157 4.05 4.97 -14.46
N LYS A 158 4.76 3.84 -14.43
CA LYS A 158 5.34 3.21 -15.62
C LYS A 158 4.60 1.90 -15.89
N LYS A 159 3.62 1.92 -16.80
CA LYS A 159 2.86 0.73 -17.18
C LYS A 159 3.78 -0.36 -17.73
N ILE A 160 3.61 -1.58 -17.24
CA ILE A 160 4.28 -2.79 -17.71
C ILE A 160 3.30 -3.61 -18.55
N CYS A 161 2.12 -3.91 -18.01
CA CYS A 161 1.10 -4.67 -18.71
C CYS A 161 -0.30 -4.29 -18.22
N GLU A 162 -1.28 -4.80 -18.93
CA GLU A 162 -2.69 -4.73 -18.56
C GLU A 162 -3.20 -6.14 -18.32
N ASN A 163 -4.00 -6.31 -17.29
CA ASN A 163 -4.50 -7.61 -16.87
C ASN A 163 -6.01 -7.62 -16.89
N GLU A 164 -6.58 -8.62 -17.51
CA GLU A 164 -8.03 -8.87 -17.50
C GLU A 164 -8.44 -9.41 -16.13
N ILE A 165 -9.48 -8.82 -15.54
CA ILE A 165 -10.17 -9.36 -14.36
C ILE A 165 -11.22 -10.35 -14.85
N CYS A 166 -11.16 -11.57 -14.32
CA CYS A 166 -12.07 -12.64 -14.70
C CYS A 166 -12.86 -13.13 -13.49
N PHE A 167 -14.04 -13.64 -13.74
CA PHE A 167 -14.78 -14.46 -12.80
C PHE A 167 -14.16 -15.85 -12.76
N CYS A 168 -13.95 -16.37 -11.55
CA CYS A 168 -13.28 -17.65 -11.31
C CYS A 168 -14.17 -18.52 -10.44
N THR A 169 -14.52 -19.70 -10.91
CA THR A 169 -15.44 -20.60 -10.23
C THR A 169 -15.04 -22.06 -10.36
N ASN A 170 -15.70 -22.93 -9.59
CA ASN A 170 -15.53 -24.37 -9.69
C ASN A 170 -16.21 -24.91 -10.96
N PRO A 171 -15.69 -25.98 -11.62
CA PRO A 171 -16.35 -26.62 -12.76
C PRO A 171 -17.77 -27.11 -12.48
N LEU A 172 -18.12 -27.38 -11.23
CA LEU A 172 -19.46 -27.80 -10.81
C LEU A 172 -20.45 -26.62 -10.66
N ASN A 173 -19.99 -25.39 -10.70
CA ASN A 173 -20.87 -24.22 -10.63
C ASN A 173 -21.67 -24.10 -11.93
N PRO A 174 -22.99 -23.85 -11.90
CA PRO A 174 -23.80 -23.66 -13.11
C PRO A 174 -23.29 -22.58 -14.05
N LEU A 175 -22.61 -21.54 -13.53
CA LEU A 175 -22.03 -20.48 -14.33
C LEU A 175 -20.77 -20.92 -15.10
N SER A 176 -20.16 -22.06 -14.76
CA SER A 176 -18.91 -22.54 -15.36
C SER A 176 -19.02 -22.81 -16.87
N THR A 177 -20.22 -23.05 -17.38
CA THR A 177 -20.49 -23.33 -18.79
C THR A 177 -20.76 -22.08 -19.63
N LYS A 178 -20.83 -20.90 -18.99
CA LYS A 178 -21.08 -19.64 -19.71
C LYS A 178 -19.84 -19.15 -20.45
N GLU A 179 -20.04 -18.60 -21.63
CA GLU A 179 -18.99 -17.98 -22.43
C GLU A 179 -18.46 -16.68 -21.76
N PHE A 180 -19.34 -15.95 -21.10
CA PHE A 180 -19.02 -14.73 -20.32
C PHE A 180 -20.02 -14.56 -19.18
N ILE A 181 -19.61 -13.78 -18.17
CA ILE A 181 -20.43 -13.40 -17.00
C ILE A 181 -20.83 -11.93 -17.14
N THR A 182 -22.10 -11.64 -16.85
CA THR A 182 -22.58 -10.28 -16.66
C THR A 182 -22.80 -10.00 -15.16
N PRO A 183 -22.85 -8.74 -14.72
CA PRO A 183 -23.15 -8.44 -13.31
C PRO A 183 -24.45 -9.09 -12.82
N LYS A 184 -25.48 -9.20 -13.66
CA LYS A 184 -26.77 -9.81 -13.31
C LYS A 184 -26.68 -11.29 -12.94
N ASP A 185 -25.70 -12.01 -13.50
CA ASP A 185 -25.46 -13.43 -13.18
C ASP A 185 -24.95 -13.64 -11.76
N LEU A 186 -24.52 -12.56 -11.08
CA LEU A 186 -23.88 -12.60 -9.78
C LEU A 186 -24.85 -12.38 -8.60
N ALA A 187 -26.13 -12.11 -8.87
CA ALA A 187 -27.09 -11.72 -7.82
C ALA A 187 -27.21 -12.73 -6.69
N ASP A 188 -27.21 -14.03 -7.03
CA ASP A 188 -27.34 -15.13 -6.05
C ASP A 188 -26.00 -15.83 -5.75
N GLU A 189 -24.90 -15.31 -6.33
CA GLU A 189 -23.60 -15.97 -6.24
C GLU A 189 -22.95 -15.71 -4.87
N LYS A 190 -22.34 -16.75 -4.33
CA LYS A 190 -21.52 -16.66 -3.12
C LYS A 190 -20.09 -16.31 -3.51
N LEU A 191 -19.54 -15.25 -2.98
CA LEU A 191 -18.22 -14.76 -3.31
C LEU A 191 -17.26 -14.84 -2.13
N VAL A 192 -16.00 -15.15 -2.42
CA VAL A 192 -14.86 -14.78 -1.60
C VAL A 192 -14.08 -13.69 -2.33
N MET A 193 -13.72 -12.61 -1.64
CA MET A 193 -13.13 -11.44 -2.24
C MET A 193 -11.75 -11.14 -1.63
N LEU A 194 -10.89 -10.51 -2.41
CA LEU A 194 -9.70 -9.90 -1.85
C LEU A 194 -10.08 -8.79 -0.87
N SER A 195 -9.26 -8.53 0.14
CA SER A 195 -9.47 -7.45 1.11
C SER A 195 -9.42 -6.06 0.45
N GLY A 196 -9.93 -5.02 1.13
CA GLY A 196 -10.12 -3.68 0.57
C GLY A 196 -8.86 -2.95 0.06
N GLY A 197 -7.65 -3.41 0.43
CA GLY A 197 -6.38 -2.86 -0.05
C GLY A 197 -6.00 -3.21 -1.50
N PHE A 198 -6.81 -4.01 -2.19
CA PHE A 198 -6.54 -4.46 -3.56
C PHE A 198 -7.42 -3.73 -4.58
N PHE A 199 -6.81 -3.25 -5.67
CA PHE A 199 -7.51 -2.55 -6.76
C PHE A 199 -8.60 -3.38 -7.42
N ILE A 200 -8.42 -4.69 -7.55
CA ILE A 200 -9.44 -5.60 -8.08
C ILE A 200 -10.75 -5.45 -7.30
N ASN A 201 -10.66 -5.39 -5.98
CA ASN A 201 -11.86 -5.25 -5.14
C ASN A 201 -12.58 -3.93 -5.41
N ARG A 202 -11.84 -2.84 -5.62
CA ARG A 202 -12.42 -1.53 -5.97
C ARG A 202 -13.13 -1.58 -7.33
N VAL A 203 -12.50 -2.18 -8.34
CA VAL A 203 -13.08 -2.31 -9.69
C VAL A 203 -14.36 -3.13 -9.65
N ILE A 204 -14.36 -4.28 -8.98
CA ILE A 204 -15.52 -5.16 -8.89
C ILE A 204 -16.64 -4.53 -8.06
N ASN A 205 -16.33 -3.88 -6.93
CA ASN A 205 -17.35 -3.19 -6.14
C ASN A 205 -18.02 -2.06 -6.94
N ASN A 206 -17.25 -1.30 -7.73
CA ASN A 206 -17.83 -0.28 -8.61
C ASN A 206 -18.73 -0.90 -9.68
N MET A 207 -18.33 -2.02 -10.30
CA MET A 207 -19.16 -2.77 -11.26
C MET A 207 -20.49 -3.20 -10.62
N LEU A 208 -20.43 -3.84 -9.45
CA LEU A 208 -21.61 -4.33 -8.75
C LEU A 208 -22.54 -3.19 -8.30
N HIS A 209 -21.97 -2.09 -7.83
CA HIS A 209 -22.72 -0.92 -7.41
C HIS A 209 -23.45 -0.25 -8.58
N ASN A 210 -22.80 -0.12 -9.74
CA ASN A 210 -23.39 0.47 -10.95
C ASN A 210 -24.61 -0.32 -11.46
N ASP A 211 -24.56 -1.64 -11.33
CA ASP A 211 -25.65 -2.54 -11.73
C ASP A 211 -26.64 -2.83 -10.58
N VAL A 212 -26.49 -2.19 -9.41
CA VAL A 212 -27.35 -2.38 -8.22
C VAL A 212 -27.40 -3.85 -7.77
N ILE A 213 -26.28 -4.56 -7.86
CA ILE A 213 -26.14 -5.96 -7.48
C ILE A 213 -25.42 -6.06 -6.12
N THR A 214 -26.01 -6.83 -5.20
CA THR A 214 -25.43 -7.09 -3.87
C THR A 214 -25.22 -8.60 -3.70
N PRO A 215 -24.08 -9.15 -4.14
CA PRO A 215 -23.81 -10.57 -4.02
C PRO A 215 -23.53 -10.94 -2.55
N LYS A 216 -23.65 -12.23 -2.23
CA LYS A 216 -23.34 -12.74 -0.90
C LYS A 216 -21.83 -12.94 -0.74
N VAL A 217 -21.12 -11.95 -0.17
CA VAL A 217 -19.70 -12.11 0.16
C VAL A 217 -19.55 -12.89 1.47
N LEU A 218 -18.90 -14.06 1.41
CA LEU A 218 -18.67 -14.92 2.56
C LEU A 218 -17.45 -14.49 3.38
N LEU A 219 -16.40 -14.02 2.69
CA LEU A 219 -15.12 -13.70 3.30
C LEU A 219 -14.38 -12.65 2.48
N TYR A 220 -13.70 -11.74 3.16
CA TYR A 220 -12.63 -10.90 2.61
C TYR A 220 -11.28 -11.37 3.15
N THR A 221 -10.32 -11.65 2.29
CA THR A 221 -8.98 -12.12 2.70
C THR A 221 -7.89 -11.63 1.74
N SER A 222 -6.67 -11.45 2.25
CA SER A 222 -5.49 -11.18 1.42
C SER A 222 -4.82 -12.47 0.91
N GLN A 223 -5.21 -13.65 1.42
CA GLN A 223 -4.56 -14.93 1.13
C GLN A 223 -5.09 -15.55 -0.15
N LEU A 224 -4.36 -15.41 -1.26
CA LEU A 224 -4.72 -15.99 -2.56
C LEU A 224 -4.94 -17.51 -2.51
N HIS A 225 -4.12 -18.21 -1.71
CA HIS A 225 -4.24 -19.67 -1.55
C HIS A 225 -5.59 -20.08 -0.90
N THR A 226 -6.01 -19.34 0.13
CA THR A 226 -7.32 -19.56 0.77
C THR A 226 -8.46 -19.33 -0.22
N ILE A 227 -8.39 -18.24 -1.02
CA ILE A 227 -9.39 -17.98 -2.06
C ILE A 227 -9.49 -19.16 -3.04
N LYS A 228 -8.36 -19.59 -3.59
CA LYS A 228 -8.33 -20.70 -4.55
C LYS A 228 -8.87 -22.00 -3.96
N ASN A 229 -8.52 -22.32 -2.72
CA ASN A 229 -9.01 -23.52 -2.04
C ASN A 229 -10.52 -23.47 -1.83
N MET A 230 -11.09 -22.34 -1.43
CA MET A 230 -12.54 -22.19 -1.27
C MET A 230 -13.28 -22.39 -2.60
N VAL A 231 -12.73 -21.85 -3.71
CA VAL A 231 -13.28 -22.05 -5.05
C VAL A 231 -13.15 -23.52 -5.48
N ASN A 232 -12.01 -24.14 -5.28
CA ASN A 232 -11.76 -25.57 -5.60
C ASN A 232 -12.72 -26.53 -4.89
N HIS A 233 -13.15 -26.20 -3.67
CA HIS A 233 -14.12 -26.98 -2.92
C HIS A 233 -15.58 -26.60 -3.20
N ALA A 234 -15.84 -25.79 -4.25
CA ALA A 234 -17.17 -25.35 -4.66
C ALA A 234 -17.96 -24.58 -3.58
N PHE A 235 -17.28 -23.96 -2.62
CA PHE A 235 -17.96 -23.15 -1.59
C PHE A 235 -18.44 -21.81 -2.12
N CYS A 236 -17.72 -21.24 -3.09
CA CYS A 236 -17.94 -19.89 -3.61
C CYS A 236 -17.18 -19.69 -4.92
N SER A 237 -17.39 -18.54 -5.52
CA SER A 237 -16.63 -18.02 -6.66
C SER A 237 -15.83 -16.77 -6.26
N THR A 238 -15.00 -16.26 -7.16
CA THR A 238 -14.16 -15.10 -6.90
C THR A 238 -13.86 -14.31 -8.17
N PHE A 239 -13.20 -13.16 -8.02
CA PHE A 239 -12.62 -12.37 -9.10
C PHE A 239 -11.12 -12.30 -8.95
N LEU A 240 -10.38 -12.74 -9.97
CA LEU A 240 -8.92 -12.69 -10.00
C LEU A 240 -8.44 -12.27 -11.39
N MET A 241 -7.19 -11.82 -11.46
CA MET A 241 -6.53 -11.66 -12.76
C MET A 241 -6.36 -13.03 -13.40
N ARG A 242 -6.62 -13.14 -14.70
CA ARG A 242 -6.48 -14.40 -15.48
C ARG A 242 -5.15 -15.12 -15.19
N GLN A 243 -4.06 -14.39 -15.13
CA GLN A 243 -2.73 -14.94 -14.88
C GLN A 243 -2.48 -15.44 -13.44
N ALA A 244 -3.38 -15.15 -12.49
CA ALA A 244 -3.27 -15.67 -11.13
C ALA A 244 -3.70 -17.15 -11.04
N ILE A 245 -4.41 -17.66 -12.04
CA ILE A 245 -4.89 -19.04 -12.11
C ILE A 245 -3.93 -19.85 -12.97
N LYS A 246 -3.49 -21.00 -12.45
CA LYS A 246 -2.62 -21.95 -13.13
C LYS A 246 -3.46 -23.10 -13.70
N LYS A 247 -2.87 -23.86 -14.64
CA LYS A 247 -3.53 -25.01 -15.27
C LYS A 247 -3.87 -26.11 -14.27
N GLU A 248 -3.06 -26.26 -13.22
CA GLU A 248 -3.27 -27.24 -12.14
C GLU A 248 -4.35 -26.82 -11.13
N ASP A 249 -4.78 -25.57 -11.12
CA ASP A 249 -5.92 -25.12 -10.33
C ASP A 249 -7.20 -25.67 -10.98
N ASN A 250 -8.02 -26.37 -10.24
CA ASN A 250 -9.32 -26.86 -10.73
C ASN A 250 -10.36 -25.71 -10.72
N ILE A 251 -10.06 -24.64 -11.47
CA ILE A 251 -10.84 -23.39 -11.51
C ILE A 251 -11.11 -23.02 -12.97
N VAL A 252 -12.37 -22.80 -13.28
CA VAL A 252 -12.82 -22.27 -14.57
C VAL A 252 -12.71 -20.74 -14.51
N VAL A 253 -12.07 -20.16 -15.53
CA VAL A 253 -11.85 -18.72 -15.67
C VAL A 253 -12.74 -18.19 -16.80
N ILE A 254 -13.67 -17.33 -16.46
CA ILE A 254 -14.70 -16.82 -17.38
C ILE A 254 -14.56 -15.30 -17.49
N PRO A 255 -14.48 -14.74 -18.70
CA PRO A 255 -14.43 -13.30 -18.91
C PRO A 255 -15.72 -12.62 -18.41
N ILE A 256 -15.60 -11.36 -18.00
CA ILE A 256 -16.73 -10.53 -17.59
C ILE A 256 -17.13 -9.63 -18.77
N LYS A 257 -18.41 -9.37 -18.93
CA LYS A 257 -18.91 -8.47 -19.98
C LYS A 257 -19.74 -7.34 -19.36
N PRO A 258 -19.38 -6.06 -19.56
CA PRO A 258 -18.19 -5.58 -20.28
C PRO A 258 -16.89 -6.02 -19.64
N ALA A 259 -15.80 -6.12 -20.42
CA ALA A 259 -14.51 -6.54 -19.90
C ALA A 259 -13.90 -5.49 -18.97
N TYR A 260 -13.29 -5.94 -17.87
CA TYR A 260 -12.62 -5.09 -16.89
C TYR A 260 -11.12 -5.38 -16.87
N PHE A 261 -10.34 -4.33 -16.97
CA PHE A 261 -8.89 -4.42 -16.98
C PHE A 261 -8.29 -3.61 -15.83
N ILE A 262 -7.12 -4.05 -15.39
CA ILE A 262 -6.31 -3.36 -14.39
C ILE A 262 -4.87 -3.23 -14.90
N ASN A 263 -4.29 -2.05 -14.77
CA ASN A 263 -2.90 -1.83 -15.13
C ASN A 263 -1.98 -2.42 -14.08
N SER A 264 -0.88 -3.03 -14.51
CA SER A 264 0.25 -3.39 -13.67
C SER A 264 1.48 -2.62 -14.11
N GLY A 265 2.23 -2.12 -13.17
CA GLY A 265 3.40 -1.33 -13.47
C GLY A 265 4.23 -0.98 -12.26
N ILE A 266 5.26 -0.18 -12.52
CA ILE A 266 6.14 0.36 -11.50
C ILE A 266 5.62 1.74 -11.12
N VAL A 267 5.49 1.97 -9.83
CA VAL A 267 5.07 3.26 -9.28
C VAL A 267 6.18 3.79 -8.38
N MET A 268 6.47 5.08 -8.50
CA MET A 268 7.48 5.80 -7.72
C MET A 268 6.97 7.20 -7.40
N LYS A 269 7.57 7.87 -6.43
CA LYS A 269 7.28 9.27 -6.13
C LYS A 269 7.76 10.18 -7.26
N LYS A 270 6.91 11.11 -7.69
CA LYS A 270 7.23 12.08 -8.75
C LYS A 270 8.22 13.11 -8.24
N GLY A 271 9.20 13.47 -9.08
CA GLY A 271 10.19 14.50 -8.75
C GLY A 271 11.34 14.03 -7.86
N LYS A 272 11.33 12.79 -7.37
CA LYS A 272 12.45 12.21 -6.64
C LYS A 272 13.54 11.78 -7.63
N PRO A 273 14.84 12.05 -7.35
CA PRO A 273 15.94 11.53 -8.17
C PRO A 273 15.95 10.01 -8.11
N ILE A 274 16.21 9.39 -9.26
CA ILE A 274 16.39 7.93 -9.37
C ILE A 274 17.88 7.66 -9.26
N TYR A 275 18.28 6.88 -8.26
CA TYR A 275 19.67 6.50 -8.06
C TYR A 275 20.07 5.29 -8.95
N SER A 276 21.36 5.02 -9.04
CA SER A 276 21.91 3.97 -9.93
C SER A 276 21.38 2.58 -9.63
N ASP A 277 21.20 2.25 -8.36
CA ASP A 277 20.63 0.98 -7.87
C ASP A 277 19.14 0.85 -8.22
N GLU A 278 18.37 1.93 -8.03
CA GLU A 278 16.96 1.98 -8.46
C GLU A 278 16.84 1.85 -9.97
N GLN A 279 17.74 2.51 -10.74
CA GLN A 279 17.76 2.39 -12.20
C GLN A 279 18.09 0.95 -12.66
N ALA A 280 19.05 0.29 -12.01
CA ALA A 280 19.37 -1.10 -12.29
C ALA A 280 18.16 -2.03 -12.08
N LEU A 281 17.42 -1.83 -10.97
CA LEU A 281 16.20 -2.59 -10.71
C LEU A 281 15.11 -2.28 -11.74
N LEU A 282 14.91 -1.02 -12.11
CA LEU A 282 13.95 -0.62 -13.14
C LEU A 282 14.22 -1.29 -14.48
N ASP A 283 15.47 -1.34 -14.90
CA ASP A 283 15.86 -1.93 -16.17
C ASP A 283 15.74 -3.47 -16.14
N PHE A 284 16.09 -4.09 -15.02
CA PHE A 284 15.84 -5.52 -14.79
C PHE A 284 14.36 -5.86 -14.90
N LEU A 285 13.49 -5.07 -14.24
CA LEU A 285 12.05 -5.29 -14.23
C LEU A 285 11.44 -5.13 -15.63
N LYS A 286 11.80 -4.08 -16.37
CA LYS A 286 11.34 -3.88 -17.75
C LYS A 286 11.70 -5.07 -18.64
N ASN A 287 12.98 -5.52 -18.58
CA ASN A 287 13.45 -6.64 -19.39
C ASN A 287 12.80 -7.97 -19.01
N SER A 288 12.51 -8.18 -17.71
CA SER A 288 11.86 -9.40 -17.21
C SER A 288 10.41 -9.51 -17.66
N TYR A 289 9.70 -8.38 -17.79
CA TYR A 289 8.31 -8.36 -18.25
C TYR A 289 8.17 -8.29 -19.76
N ALA A 290 9.07 -7.63 -20.49
CA ALA A 290 9.06 -7.62 -21.96
C ALA A 290 9.13 -9.05 -22.53
N LYS A 291 9.96 -9.92 -21.93
CA LYS A 291 10.06 -11.35 -22.29
C LYS A 291 8.82 -12.19 -21.99
N GLN A 292 7.84 -11.68 -21.24
CA GLN A 292 6.58 -12.39 -20.93
C GLN A 292 5.45 -12.05 -21.89
N VAL A 293 5.52 -10.91 -22.58
CA VAL A 293 4.51 -10.49 -23.58
C VAL A 293 4.71 -11.21 -24.91
N GLU A 294 5.92 -11.77 -25.16
CA GLU A 294 6.26 -12.51 -26.38
C GLU A 294 6.02 -14.03 -26.30
N LYS A 295 5.52 -14.56 -25.18
CA LYS A 295 5.15 -15.98 -24.97
C LYS A 295 3.66 -16.12 -24.65
#